data_69d3f73e9c1d773df9f7c40b411a4a97
#
_entry.id   69d3f73e9c1d773df9f7c40b411a4a97
#
_cell.length_a   1.000
_cell.length_b   1.000
_cell.length_c   1.000
_cell.angle_alpha   90.00
_cell.angle_beta   90.00
_cell.angle_gamma   90.00
#
_symmetry.space_group_name_H-M   'P 1'
#
loop_
_entity.id
_entity.type
_entity.pdbx_description
1 polymer ?
#
loop_
_entity_poly.entity_id
_entity_poly.type
_entity_poly.pdbx_seq_one_letter_code
_entity_poly.pdbx_strand_id
1 'polypeptide(L)'
;MNRRRAVVALIAAGLGLGGPMTASSAPLFGAPLFGAVKPEPGLTFHYRGWDVRAVAAARIQRADKTVRAIKAQIDIIEQLHLSPPMMSFFRSQPIYADFTPGRELGRYSADRRVLLRVKRLDAKRPALLHALLLAYQDQRLPGGFANSDIARFRQQILGRHVWPNTAIMLQNNGEFFAVTASAYLYGEITREPYTRADLIKTQPDYYQWLARLFDGGRPRA
;
A
#
# COMPACT_ATOMS: atom_id res chain seq x y z
N MET A 1 37.61 37.37 1.82
CA MET A 1 37.62 37.90 0.42
C MET A 1 36.31 37.55 -0.26
N ASN A 2 35.49 38.51 -0.31
CA ASN A 2 34.48 39.03 -1.23
C ASN A 2 34.30 38.32 -2.58
N ARG A 3 33.06 37.97 -2.93
CA ARG A 3 32.38 38.59 -4.08
C ARG A 3 30.88 38.16 -4.11
N ARG A 4 30.05 39.12 -3.73
CA ARG A 4 28.60 39.18 -4.08
C ARG A 4 28.50 39.47 -5.59
N ARG A 5 27.53 38.85 -6.28
CA ARG A 5 26.97 39.42 -7.52
C ARG A 5 25.45 39.36 -7.44
N ALA A 6 24.87 40.51 -7.32
CA ALA A 6 23.49 40.85 -7.57
C ALA A 6 23.24 40.88 -9.09
N VAL A 7 22.08 40.47 -9.56
CA VAL A 7 21.58 40.78 -10.91
C VAL A 7 20.19 41.38 -10.77
N VAL A 8 20.07 42.48 -11.42
CA VAL A 8 19.06 43.52 -11.41
C VAL A 8 17.83 43.10 -12.23
N ALA A 9 16.64 43.51 -11.76
CA ALA A 9 15.37 43.46 -12.46
C ALA A 9 15.33 44.45 -13.64
N LEU A 10 14.68 44.06 -14.73
CA LEU A 10 14.24 44.99 -15.77
C LEU A 10 12.73 44.85 -15.97
N ILE A 11 12.05 45.93 -15.64
CA ILE A 11 10.61 46.18 -15.90
C ILE A 11 10.54 46.81 -17.30
N ALA A 12 9.71 46.27 -18.18
CA ALA A 12 9.30 46.98 -19.38
C ALA A 12 7.75 47.01 -19.42
N ALA A 13 7.26 48.24 -19.25
CA ALA A 13 5.86 48.61 -19.47
C ALA A 13 5.63 48.84 -20.96
N GLY A 14 4.59 48.29 -21.53
CA GLY A 14 4.13 48.57 -22.89
C GLY A 14 2.61 48.72 -22.88
N LEU A 15 2.18 49.99 -22.98
CA LEU A 15 0.79 50.41 -23.25
C LEU A 15 0.49 50.23 -24.74
N GLY A 16 -0.60 49.53 -25.08
CA GLY A 16 -1.10 49.45 -26.46
C GLY A 16 -2.64 49.36 -26.44
N LEU A 17 -3.27 50.52 -26.76
CA LEU A 17 -4.72 50.66 -27.00
C LEU A 17 -5.09 50.06 -28.36
N GLY A 18 -6.19 49.32 -28.48
CA GLY A 18 -6.71 48.89 -29.78
C GLY A 18 -8.00 48.05 -29.66
N GLY A 19 -9.07 48.60 -29.99
CA GLY A 19 -10.46 48.35 -30.22
C GLY A 19 -11.09 46.94 -30.29
N PRO A 20 -12.42 46.84 -30.20
CA PRO A 20 -13.16 45.58 -30.10
C PRO A 20 -13.38 44.93 -31.48
N MET A 21 -12.94 43.73 -31.68
CA MET A 21 -13.43 42.84 -32.73
C MET A 21 -14.16 41.66 -32.13
N THR A 22 -15.47 41.69 -32.22
CA THR A 22 -16.34 40.55 -31.97
C THR A 22 -16.18 39.53 -33.11
N ALA A 23 -15.50 38.45 -32.82
CA ALA A 23 -15.55 37.25 -33.62
C ALA A 23 -16.05 36.10 -32.73
N SER A 24 -17.35 35.84 -32.88
CA SER A 24 -18.02 34.64 -32.35
C SER A 24 -17.52 33.45 -33.16
N SER A 25 -16.54 32.72 -32.65
CA SER A 25 -16.22 31.38 -33.11
C SER A 25 -16.56 30.38 -32.01
N ALA A 26 -17.75 29.77 -32.11
CA ALA A 26 -18.08 28.60 -31.31
C ALA A 26 -17.05 27.49 -31.60
N PRO A 27 -16.42 26.92 -30.57
CA PRO A 27 -15.62 25.73 -30.77
C PRO A 27 -16.55 24.54 -31.04
N LEU A 28 -16.44 23.99 -32.26
CA LEU A 28 -16.92 22.65 -32.56
C LEU A 28 -16.10 21.60 -31.79
N PHE A 29 -16.33 21.52 -30.49
CA PHE A 29 -15.92 20.35 -29.75
C PHE A 29 -16.97 19.27 -30.01
N GLY A 30 -16.63 18.36 -30.88
CA GLY A 30 -17.36 17.12 -31.04
C GLY A 30 -17.54 16.46 -29.70
N ALA A 31 -18.78 16.11 -29.37
CA ALA A 31 -19.09 15.31 -28.19
C ALA A 31 -18.19 14.07 -28.19
N PRO A 32 -17.60 13.69 -27.03
CA PRO A 32 -16.80 12.47 -26.95
C PRO A 32 -17.69 11.27 -27.29
N LEU A 33 -17.37 10.61 -28.40
CA LEU A 33 -17.99 9.35 -28.85
C LEU A 33 -17.62 8.16 -27.92
N PHE A 34 -17.20 8.43 -26.73
CA PHE A 34 -17.08 7.41 -25.69
C PHE A 34 -18.45 7.28 -25.04
N GLY A 35 -19.29 6.41 -25.59
CA GLY A 35 -20.46 5.90 -24.90
C GLY A 35 -20.04 5.51 -23.50
N ALA A 36 -20.76 5.97 -22.48
CA ALA A 36 -20.54 5.58 -21.10
C ALA A 36 -20.55 4.06 -21.04
N VAL A 37 -19.35 3.46 -20.97
CA VAL A 37 -19.20 2.02 -20.72
C VAL A 37 -19.85 1.79 -19.37
N LYS A 38 -21.06 1.21 -19.36
CA LYS A 38 -21.68 0.73 -18.14
C LYS A 38 -20.64 -0.11 -17.43
N PRO A 39 -20.27 0.23 -16.16
CA PRO A 39 -19.36 -0.62 -15.43
C PRO A 39 -20.01 -2.01 -15.36
N GLU A 40 -19.37 -3.00 -15.96
CA GLU A 40 -19.75 -4.39 -15.83
C GLU A 40 -19.89 -4.72 -14.34
N PRO A 41 -20.96 -5.41 -13.90
CA PRO A 41 -21.15 -5.75 -12.52
C PRO A 41 -19.97 -6.62 -12.05
N GLY A 42 -19.07 -6.02 -11.31
CA GLY A 42 -17.93 -6.71 -10.73
C GLY A 42 -18.40 -7.73 -9.68
N LEU A 43 -17.66 -8.81 -9.47
CA LEU A 43 -17.88 -9.72 -8.37
C LEU A 43 -17.70 -8.95 -7.07
N THR A 44 -18.77 -8.76 -6.32
CA THR A 44 -18.75 -8.22 -4.96
C THR A 44 -19.29 -9.25 -4.00
N PHE A 45 -18.64 -9.41 -2.86
CA PHE A 45 -19.15 -10.26 -1.80
C PHE A 45 -18.68 -9.78 -0.43
N HIS A 46 -19.43 -10.14 0.61
CA HIS A 46 -19.08 -9.95 2.00
C HIS A 46 -18.63 -11.27 2.62
N TYR A 47 -17.58 -11.20 3.46
CA TYR A 47 -17.14 -12.36 4.20
C TYR A 47 -16.53 -11.93 5.54
N ARG A 48 -17.06 -12.43 6.66
CA ARG A 48 -16.61 -12.10 8.03
C ARG A 48 -16.50 -10.60 8.32
N GLY A 49 -17.41 -9.78 7.76
CA GLY A 49 -17.37 -8.32 7.90
C GLY A 49 -16.40 -7.61 6.96
N TRP A 50 -15.85 -8.31 5.96
CA TRP A 50 -15.00 -7.72 4.93
C TRP A 50 -15.76 -7.49 3.64
N ASP A 51 -15.50 -6.36 2.99
CA ASP A 51 -16.01 -6.01 1.67
C ASP A 51 -14.98 -6.36 0.61
N VAL A 52 -15.36 -7.20 -0.34
CA VAL A 52 -14.52 -7.59 -1.48
C VAL A 52 -15.16 -7.10 -2.78
N ARG A 53 -14.37 -6.43 -3.60
CA ARG A 53 -14.77 -5.90 -4.91
C ARG A 53 -13.82 -6.43 -5.98
N ALA A 54 -14.33 -6.97 -7.06
CA ALA A 54 -13.52 -7.34 -8.21
C ALA A 54 -13.60 -6.25 -9.28
N VAL A 55 -12.46 -5.80 -9.78
CA VAL A 55 -12.36 -4.69 -10.72
C VAL A 55 -12.80 -5.08 -12.15
N ALA A 56 -12.90 -6.37 -12.49
CA ALA A 56 -13.40 -6.84 -13.78
C ALA A 56 -14.03 -8.23 -13.67
N ALA A 57 -15.35 -8.31 -13.67
CA ALA A 57 -16.09 -9.58 -13.63
C ALA A 57 -15.98 -10.40 -14.93
N ALA A 58 -15.92 -9.73 -16.09
CA ALA A 58 -15.95 -10.38 -17.41
C ALA A 58 -14.78 -11.34 -17.71
N ARG A 59 -13.76 -11.40 -16.85
CA ARG A 59 -12.57 -12.27 -17.02
C ARG A 59 -12.44 -13.37 -15.97
N ILE A 60 -13.45 -13.58 -15.13
CA ILE A 60 -13.37 -14.57 -14.04
C ILE A 60 -13.83 -15.94 -14.54
N GLN A 61 -13.02 -16.60 -15.35
CA GLN A 61 -13.28 -17.99 -15.78
C GLN A 61 -13.35 -19.00 -14.61
N ARG A 62 -12.99 -18.60 -13.38
CA ARG A 62 -12.97 -19.45 -12.18
C ARG A 62 -13.32 -18.62 -10.94
N ALA A 63 -14.49 -17.99 -10.94
CA ALA A 63 -14.98 -17.15 -9.84
C ALA A 63 -14.87 -17.86 -8.49
N ASP A 64 -15.29 -19.12 -8.38
CA ASP A 64 -15.25 -19.89 -7.14
C ASP A 64 -13.84 -20.09 -6.59
N LYS A 65 -12.86 -20.35 -7.47
CA LYS A 65 -11.46 -20.50 -7.04
C LYS A 65 -10.92 -19.18 -6.51
N THR A 66 -11.24 -18.08 -7.17
CA THR A 66 -10.86 -16.71 -6.76
C THR A 66 -11.48 -16.35 -5.42
N VAL A 67 -12.77 -16.58 -5.26
CA VAL A 67 -13.49 -16.34 -3.98
C VAL A 67 -12.88 -17.17 -2.86
N ARG A 68 -12.61 -18.46 -3.06
CA ARG A 68 -11.96 -19.30 -2.04
C ARG A 68 -10.58 -18.79 -1.67
N ALA A 69 -9.77 -18.37 -2.64
CA ALA A 69 -8.43 -17.84 -2.38
C ALA A 69 -8.46 -16.54 -1.57
N ILE A 70 -9.39 -15.63 -1.87
CA ILE A 70 -9.56 -14.38 -1.10
C ILE A 70 -10.07 -14.68 0.31
N LYS A 71 -11.06 -15.57 0.47
CA LYS A 71 -11.55 -16.00 1.78
C LYS A 71 -10.43 -16.59 2.64
N ALA A 72 -9.56 -17.43 2.06
CA ALA A 72 -8.40 -17.98 2.78
C ALA A 72 -7.43 -16.87 3.25
N GLN A 73 -7.23 -15.80 2.49
CA GLN A 73 -6.43 -14.65 2.93
C GLN A 73 -7.10 -13.88 4.07
N ILE A 74 -8.42 -13.74 4.05
CA ILE A 74 -9.18 -13.14 5.16
C ILE A 74 -9.07 -14.02 6.41
N ASP A 75 -9.22 -15.33 6.28
CA ASP A 75 -9.11 -16.26 7.41
C ASP A 75 -7.74 -16.21 8.08
N ILE A 76 -6.65 -15.99 7.33
CA ILE A 76 -5.32 -15.72 7.92
C ILE A 76 -5.38 -14.51 8.85
N ILE A 77 -6.00 -13.40 8.41
CA ILE A 77 -6.07 -12.19 9.23
C ILE A 77 -6.92 -12.40 10.49
N GLU A 78 -8.05 -13.08 10.36
CA GLU A 78 -8.95 -13.37 11.48
C GLU A 78 -8.28 -14.25 12.56
N GLN A 79 -7.32 -15.08 12.19
CA GLN A 79 -6.56 -15.94 13.10
C GLN A 79 -5.39 -15.22 13.83
N LEU A 80 -5.06 -13.99 13.44
CA LEU A 80 -3.91 -13.27 14.04
C LEU A 80 -4.17 -12.72 15.45
N HIS A 81 -5.42 -12.79 15.95
CA HIS A 81 -5.81 -12.25 17.26
C HIS A 81 -5.38 -10.80 17.46
N LEU A 82 -5.65 -9.94 16.47
CA LEU A 82 -5.35 -8.52 16.52
C LEU A 82 -6.29 -7.79 17.49
N SER A 83 -5.83 -6.65 18.01
CA SER A 83 -6.68 -5.80 18.86
C SER A 83 -7.96 -5.37 18.13
N PRO A 84 -9.10 -5.19 18.84
CA PRO A 84 -10.36 -4.78 18.20
C PRO A 84 -10.25 -3.49 17.35
N PRO A 85 -9.53 -2.43 17.76
CA PRO A 85 -9.34 -1.25 16.93
C PRO A 85 -8.61 -1.53 15.62
N MET A 86 -7.58 -2.39 15.65
CA MET A 86 -6.83 -2.76 14.46
C MET A 86 -7.66 -3.63 13.52
N MET A 87 -8.38 -4.61 14.05
CA MET A 87 -9.27 -5.44 13.25
C MET A 87 -10.39 -4.60 12.61
N SER A 88 -10.97 -3.66 13.35
CA SER A 88 -11.94 -2.70 12.81
C SER A 88 -11.35 -1.87 11.68
N PHE A 89 -10.13 -1.37 11.84
CA PHE A 89 -9.44 -0.65 10.76
C PHE A 89 -9.22 -1.55 9.54
N PHE A 90 -8.74 -2.77 9.71
CA PHE A 90 -8.50 -3.68 8.60
C PHE A 90 -9.80 -4.01 7.84
N ARG A 91 -10.89 -4.30 8.56
CA ARG A 91 -12.20 -4.57 7.94
C ARG A 91 -12.80 -3.34 7.24
N SER A 92 -12.44 -2.13 7.65
CA SER A 92 -12.85 -0.90 6.97
C SER A 92 -12.17 -0.68 5.62
N GLN A 93 -11.12 -1.45 5.29
CA GLN A 93 -10.41 -1.34 4.02
C GLN A 93 -11.05 -2.24 2.97
N PRO A 94 -11.71 -1.70 1.92
CA PRO A 94 -12.26 -2.53 0.85
C PRO A 94 -11.13 -3.28 0.12
N ILE A 95 -11.32 -4.59 -0.09
CA ILE A 95 -10.37 -5.43 -0.83
C ILE A 95 -10.75 -5.41 -2.29
N TYR A 96 -9.81 -5.02 -3.16
CA TYR A 96 -9.99 -5.05 -4.60
C TYR A 96 -9.23 -6.24 -5.20
N ALA A 97 -9.96 -7.16 -5.85
CA ALA A 97 -9.36 -8.24 -6.60
C ALA A 97 -8.71 -7.70 -7.88
N ASP A 98 -7.39 -7.89 -8.02
CA ASP A 98 -6.58 -7.45 -9.16
C ASP A 98 -6.17 -8.66 -10.01
N PHE A 99 -6.56 -8.64 -11.29
CA PHE A 99 -6.26 -9.71 -12.26
C PHE A 99 -5.03 -9.40 -13.12
N THR A 100 -4.40 -8.23 -12.93
CA THR A 100 -3.24 -7.83 -13.70
C THR A 100 -2.02 -8.71 -13.37
N PRO A 101 -1.14 -9.00 -14.37
CA PRO A 101 0.11 -9.67 -14.11
C PRO A 101 1.03 -8.84 -13.18
N GLY A 102 1.81 -9.51 -12.34
CA GLY A 102 2.79 -8.85 -11.50
C GLY A 102 3.37 -9.77 -10.43
N ARG A 103 4.48 -9.36 -9.81
CA ARG A 103 5.19 -10.15 -8.79
C ARG A 103 4.59 -10.00 -7.40
N GLU A 104 4.11 -8.82 -7.06
CA GLU A 104 3.51 -8.54 -5.76
C GLU A 104 2.10 -9.10 -5.69
N LEU A 105 1.82 -9.91 -4.68
CA LEU A 105 0.51 -10.56 -4.49
C LEU A 105 -0.49 -9.64 -3.78
N GLY A 106 -0.03 -8.90 -2.78
CA GLY A 106 -0.78 -7.89 -2.08
C GLY A 106 -0.07 -6.56 -2.19
N ARG A 107 -0.79 -5.48 -2.46
CA ARG A 107 -0.23 -4.13 -2.53
C ARG A 107 -1.24 -3.08 -2.08
N TYR A 108 -0.73 -1.93 -1.73
CA TYR A 108 -1.49 -0.73 -1.45
C TYR A 108 -1.16 0.31 -2.50
N SER A 109 -2.19 0.87 -3.14
CA SER A 109 -2.02 1.80 -4.26
C SER A 109 -2.04 3.27 -3.79
N ALA A 110 -1.54 4.17 -4.65
CA ALA A 110 -1.51 5.60 -4.38
C ALA A 110 -2.92 6.20 -4.14
N ASP A 111 -3.95 5.61 -4.71
CA ASP A 111 -5.36 5.95 -4.48
C ASP A 111 -5.97 5.25 -3.24
N ARG A 112 -5.11 4.78 -2.33
CA ARG A 112 -5.46 4.17 -1.03
C ARG A 112 -6.33 2.92 -1.13
N ARG A 113 -6.07 2.06 -2.12
CA ARG A 113 -6.78 0.80 -2.29
C ARG A 113 -5.91 -0.38 -1.89
N VAL A 114 -6.51 -1.32 -1.17
CA VAL A 114 -5.94 -2.62 -0.86
C VAL A 114 -6.21 -3.56 -2.04
N LEU A 115 -5.17 -3.97 -2.76
CA LEU A 115 -5.25 -4.76 -3.98
C LEU A 115 -4.69 -6.16 -3.75
N LEU A 116 -5.44 -7.20 -4.16
CA LEU A 116 -4.98 -8.59 -4.15
C LEU A 116 -4.90 -9.15 -5.56
N ARG A 117 -3.72 -9.61 -5.99
CA ARG A 117 -3.52 -10.31 -7.26
C ARG A 117 -3.94 -11.76 -7.18
N VAL A 118 -5.13 -12.05 -7.65
CA VAL A 118 -5.80 -13.34 -7.46
C VAL A 118 -5.24 -14.50 -8.27
N LYS A 119 -4.51 -14.26 -9.37
CA LYS A 119 -3.97 -15.35 -10.23
C LYS A 119 -2.91 -16.21 -9.55
N ARG A 120 -2.27 -15.73 -8.51
CA ARG A 120 -1.16 -16.39 -7.80
C ARG A 120 -1.35 -16.46 -6.30
N LEU A 121 -2.57 -16.17 -5.80
CA LEU A 121 -2.81 -16.23 -4.36
C LEU A 121 -2.53 -17.65 -3.87
N ASP A 122 -1.61 -17.72 -2.94
CA ASP A 122 -1.30 -18.89 -2.14
C ASP A 122 -2.04 -18.76 -0.82
N ALA A 123 -2.81 -19.79 -0.44
CA ALA A 123 -3.54 -19.80 0.81
C ALA A 123 -2.62 -19.75 2.05
N LYS A 124 -1.32 -20.05 1.88
CA LYS A 124 -0.34 -20.08 2.97
C LYS A 124 0.46 -18.77 3.10
N ARG A 125 0.41 -17.87 2.12
CA ARG A 125 1.17 -16.61 2.13
C ARG A 125 0.26 -15.46 2.54
N PRO A 126 0.61 -14.65 3.55
CA PRO A 126 -0.23 -13.58 4.06
C PRO A 126 -0.20 -12.32 3.18
N ALA A 127 -0.58 -12.44 1.90
CA ALA A 127 -0.53 -11.36 0.93
C ALA A 127 -1.47 -10.19 1.29
N LEU A 128 -2.65 -10.51 1.82
CA LEU A 128 -3.60 -9.51 2.30
C LEU A 128 -3.04 -8.75 3.51
N LEU A 129 -2.41 -9.46 4.45
CA LEU A 129 -1.79 -8.84 5.62
C LEU A 129 -0.76 -7.78 5.21
N HIS A 130 0.12 -8.11 4.26
CA HIS A 130 1.12 -7.17 3.74
C HIS A 130 0.47 -5.87 3.21
N ALA A 131 -0.56 -5.99 2.37
CA ALA A 131 -1.25 -4.83 1.81
C ALA A 131 -2.00 -4.00 2.88
N LEU A 132 -2.61 -4.66 3.87
CA LEU A 132 -3.28 -4.00 4.99
C LEU A 132 -2.30 -3.28 5.92
N LEU A 133 -1.10 -3.83 6.11
CA LEU A 133 -0.04 -3.17 6.90
C LEU A 133 0.49 -1.91 6.20
N LEU A 134 0.63 -1.92 4.86
CA LEU A 134 0.92 -0.71 4.10
C LEU A 134 -0.19 0.35 4.29
N ALA A 135 -1.46 -0.05 4.22
CA ALA A 135 -2.58 0.84 4.48
C ALA A 135 -2.57 1.37 5.92
N TYR A 136 -2.24 0.51 6.89
CA TYR A 136 -2.14 0.90 8.30
C TYR A 136 -1.01 1.91 8.53
N GLN A 137 0.14 1.69 7.94
CA GLN A 137 1.25 2.64 8.02
C GLN A 137 0.86 4.01 7.48
N ASP A 138 0.30 4.06 6.27
CA ASP A 138 -0.10 5.31 5.62
C ASP A 138 -1.16 6.08 6.41
N GLN A 139 -2.17 5.38 6.93
CA GLN A 139 -3.38 6.02 7.45
C GLN A 139 -3.39 6.15 8.99
N ARG A 140 -2.59 5.38 9.74
CA ARG A 140 -2.65 5.28 11.20
C ARG A 140 -1.36 5.65 11.91
N LEU A 141 -0.20 5.46 11.28
CA LEU A 141 1.04 5.84 11.93
C LEU A 141 1.36 7.33 11.70
N PRO A 142 1.90 8.02 12.70
CA PRO A 142 2.35 9.41 12.55
C PRO A 142 3.33 9.54 11.39
N GLY A 143 3.08 10.45 10.47
CA GLY A 143 3.90 10.66 9.28
C GLY A 143 3.77 9.59 8.19
N GLY A 144 2.89 8.58 8.34
CA GLY A 144 2.63 7.57 7.33
C GLY A 144 3.89 6.87 6.83
N PHE A 145 4.13 6.87 5.52
CA PHE A 145 5.36 6.31 4.92
C PHE A 145 6.64 7.10 5.27
N ALA A 146 6.52 8.33 5.80
CA ALA A 146 7.63 9.11 6.32
C ALA A 146 7.82 8.96 7.83
N ASN A 147 7.22 7.94 8.47
CA ASN A 147 7.35 7.68 9.89
C ASN A 147 8.82 7.59 10.31
N SER A 148 9.25 8.42 11.27
CA SER A 148 10.65 8.59 11.67
C SER A 148 11.22 7.36 12.39
N ASP A 149 10.41 6.64 13.18
CA ASP A 149 10.86 5.43 13.87
C ASP A 149 11.14 4.31 12.86
N ILE A 150 10.24 4.10 11.90
CA ILE A 150 10.43 3.10 10.84
C ILE A 150 11.66 3.45 10.01
N ALA A 151 11.83 4.72 9.63
CA ALA A 151 12.99 5.17 8.88
C ALA A 151 14.30 4.91 9.65
N ARG A 152 14.34 5.23 10.94
CA ARG A 152 15.48 4.99 11.83
C ARG A 152 15.83 3.50 11.91
N PHE A 153 14.86 2.62 12.16
CA PHE A 153 15.09 1.18 12.24
C PHE A 153 15.57 0.59 10.91
N ARG A 154 14.99 1.03 9.80
CA ARG A 154 15.43 0.62 8.47
C ARG A 154 16.88 1.05 8.20
N GLN A 155 17.29 2.27 8.56
CA GLN A 155 18.66 2.74 8.41
C GLN A 155 19.64 1.95 9.29
N GLN A 156 19.25 1.62 10.52
CA GLN A 156 20.08 0.81 11.41
C GLN A 156 20.38 -0.58 10.79
N ILE A 157 19.39 -1.26 10.22
CA ILE A 157 19.61 -2.58 9.62
C ILE A 157 20.37 -2.52 8.30
N LEU A 158 20.17 -1.46 7.51
CA LEU A 158 20.98 -1.19 6.31
C LEU A 158 22.46 -1.03 6.67
N GLY A 159 22.79 -0.25 7.70
CA GLY A 159 24.17 -0.05 8.14
C GLY A 159 24.84 -1.30 8.73
N ARG A 160 24.07 -2.28 9.18
CA ARG A 160 24.59 -3.55 9.72
C ARG A 160 24.86 -4.61 8.68
N HIS A 161 24.41 -4.44 7.44
CA HIS A 161 24.59 -5.37 6.32
C HIS A 161 24.17 -6.83 6.62
N VAL A 162 23.17 -7.02 7.49
CA VAL A 162 22.67 -8.34 7.88
C VAL A 162 21.95 -9.05 6.72
N TRP A 163 21.33 -8.29 5.86
CA TRP A 163 20.55 -8.76 4.72
C TRP A 163 21.11 -8.21 3.40
N PRO A 164 20.91 -8.91 2.27
CA PRO A 164 21.29 -8.37 0.96
C PRO A 164 20.64 -7.00 0.71
N ASN A 165 21.36 -6.06 0.13
CA ASN A 165 20.80 -4.72 -0.21
C ASN A 165 19.60 -4.80 -1.19
N THR A 166 19.44 -5.94 -1.88
CA THR A 166 18.32 -6.25 -2.76
C THR A 166 17.10 -6.77 -2.02
N ALA A 167 17.19 -7.02 -0.71
CA ALA A 167 16.07 -7.47 0.09
C ALA A 167 14.91 -6.48 0.01
N ILE A 168 13.69 -7.00 -0.23
CA ILE A 168 12.51 -6.15 -0.48
C ILE A 168 12.23 -5.22 0.70
N MET A 169 12.36 -5.71 1.93
CA MET A 169 12.19 -4.90 3.13
C MET A 169 13.14 -3.71 3.23
N LEU A 170 14.26 -3.72 2.50
CA LEU A 170 15.23 -2.62 2.51
C LEU A 170 14.98 -1.55 1.44
N GLN A 171 14.04 -1.75 0.52
CA GLN A 171 13.80 -0.83 -0.60
C GLN A 171 13.24 0.53 -0.15
N ASN A 172 12.27 0.53 0.76
CA ASN A 172 11.65 1.73 1.30
C ASN A 172 11.02 1.47 2.68
N ASN A 173 10.56 2.51 3.37
CA ASN A 173 9.97 2.40 4.69
C ASN A 173 8.65 1.61 4.71
N GLY A 174 7.87 1.68 3.63
CA GLY A 174 6.62 0.93 3.48
C GLY A 174 6.89 -0.57 3.46
N GLU A 175 7.79 -1.02 2.59
CA GLU A 175 8.19 -2.42 2.49
C GLU A 175 8.87 -2.90 3.78
N PHE A 176 9.72 -2.06 4.40
CA PHE A 176 10.35 -2.41 5.67
C PHE A 176 9.30 -2.73 6.73
N PHE A 177 8.35 -1.84 6.94
CA PHE A 177 7.29 -2.04 7.94
C PHE A 177 6.39 -3.23 7.58
N ALA A 178 5.85 -3.26 6.35
CA ALA A 178 4.86 -4.28 5.97
C ALA A 178 5.43 -5.70 6.00
N VAL A 179 6.68 -5.90 5.55
CA VAL A 179 7.34 -7.22 5.56
C VAL A 179 7.68 -7.65 6.98
N THR A 180 8.33 -6.78 7.77
CA THR A 180 8.75 -7.14 9.13
C THR A 180 7.58 -7.29 10.09
N ALA A 181 6.54 -6.44 9.97
CA ALA A 181 5.31 -6.59 10.73
C ALA A 181 4.52 -7.86 10.31
N SER A 182 4.59 -8.27 9.04
CA SER A 182 4.03 -9.58 8.62
C SER A 182 4.78 -10.73 9.29
N ALA A 183 6.11 -10.70 9.36
CA ALA A 183 6.90 -11.71 10.08
C ALA A 183 6.56 -11.71 11.59
N TYR A 184 6.41 -10.52 12.19
CA TYR A 184 6.02 -10.38 13.59
C TYR A 184 4.62 -11.00 13.87
N LEU A 185 3.62 -10.68 13.07
CA LEU A 185 2.23 -11.09 13.30
C LEU A 185 1.96 -12.53 12.89
N TYR A 186 2.42 -12.93 11.72
CA TYR A 186 2.13 -14.24 11.13
C TYR A 186 3.14 -15.33 11.53
N GLY A 187 4.38 -14.95 11.84
CA GLY A 187 5.44 -15.84 12.33
C GLY A 187 6.45 -16.26 11.27
N GLU A 188 6.00 -16.70 10.10
CA GLU A 188 6.85 -17.14 9.00
C GLU A 188 6.40 -16.52 7.68
N ILE A 189 7.36 -15.97 6.91
CA ILE A 189 7.11 -15.37 5.59
C ILE A 189 8.18 -15.83 4.60
N THR A 190 7.94 -15.62 3.31
CA THR A 190 8.84 -16.12 2.24
C THR A 190 9.95 -15.15 1.83
N ARG A 191 10.15 -14.08 2.61
CA ARG A 191 11.14 -13.01 2.36
C ARG A 191 11.88 -12.71 3.65
N GLU A 192 13.03 -12.03 3.56
CA GLU A 192 13.74 -11.56 4.74
C GLU A 192 12.83 -10.63 5.59
N PRO A 193 12.78 -10.80 6.92
CA PRO A 193 13.60 -11.64 7.79
C PRO A 193 13.15 -13.11 7.92
N TYR A 194 12.34 -13.66 7.05
CA TYR A 194 11.78 -15.01 6.97
C TYR A 194 10.93 -15.41 8.18
N THR A 195 11.47 -15.30 9.41
CA THR A 195 10.79 -15.74 10.61
C THR A 195 10.76 -14.66 11.68
N ARG A 196 9.86 -14.83 12.65
CA ARG A 196 9.84 -14.01 13.87
C ARG A 196 11.15 -14.15 14.66
N ALA A 197 11.71 -15.35 14.72
CA ALA A 197 12.99 -15.60 15.40
C ALA A 197 14.15 -14.83 14.74
N ASP A 198 14.20 -14.76 13.42
CA ASP A 198 15.19 -13.95 12.71
C ASP A 198 15.01 -12.47 12.98
N LEU A 199 13.77 -11.99 13.05
CA LEU A 199 13.47 -10.60 13.41
C LEU A 199 13.94 -10.27 14.83
N ILE A 200 13.69 -11.14 15.81
CA ILE A 200 14.19 -10.98 17.18
C ILE A 200 15.71 -10.93 17.19
N LYS A 201 16.36 -11.87 16.53
CA LYS A 201 17.82 -11.98 16.50
C LYS A 201 18.49 -10.78 15.86
N THR A 202 17.93 -10.27 14.76
CA THR A 202 18.55 -9.21 13.97
C THR A 202 18.14 -7.81 14.39
N GLN A 203 16.95 -7.63 14.95
CA GLN A 203 16.35 -6.32 15.26
C GLN A 203 15.55 -6.35 16.58
N PRO A 204 16.16 -6.65 17.73
CA PRO A 204 15.45 -6.81 19.01
C PRO A 204 14.68 -5.55 19.43
N ASP A 205 15.25 -4.35 19.28
CA ASP A 205 14.61 -3.09 19.65
C ASP A 205 13.39 -2.79 18.77
N TYR A 206 13.51 -3.09 17.46
CA TYR A 206 12.39 -2.95 16.55
C TYR A 206 11.30 -3.97 16.82
N TYR A 207 11.66 -5.20 17.15
CA TYR A 207 10.72 -6.22 17.59
C TYR A 207 9.91 -5.77 18.80
N GLN A 208 10.56 -5.18 19.81
CA GLN A 208 9.89 -4.59 20.96
C GLN A 208 8.99 -3.40 20.57
N TRP A 209 9.39 -2.60 19.59
CA TRP A 209 8.55 -1.53 19.08
C TRP A 209 7.28 -2.08 18.41
N LEU A 210 7.39 -3.16 17.62
CA LEU A 210 6.24 -3.86 17.04
C LEU A 210 5.33 -4.45 18.13
N ALA A 211 5.90 -5.02 19.18
CA ALA A 211 5.13 -5.54 20.32
C ALA A 211 4.30 -4.43 21.01
N ARG A 212 4.88 -3.25 21.19
CA ARG A 212 4.12 -2.09 21.71
C ARG A 212 3.00 -1.66 20.76
N LEU A 213 3.26 -1.68 19.47
CA LEU A 213 2.31 -1.25 18.46
C LEU A 213 1.11 -2.20 18.34
N PHE A 214 1.36 -3.51 18.37
CA PHE A 214 0.34 -4.51 18.06
C PHE A 214 -0.26 -5.21 19.26
N ASP A 215 0.53 -5.45 20.31
CA ASP A 215 0.17 -6.32 21.43
C ASP A 215 0.31 -5.63 22.80
N GLY A 216 0.30 -4.28 22.83
CA GLY A 216 0.40 -3.52 24.09
C GLY A 216 1.70 -3.75 24.86
N GLY A 217 2.78 -4.12 24.16
CA GLY A 217 4.10 -4.37 24.72
C GLY A 217 4.35 -5.82 25.18
N ARG A 218 3.41 -6.73 24.93
CA ARG A 218 3.60 -8.18 25.19
C ARG A 218 4.13 -8.85 23.92
N PRO A 219 5.41 -9.24 23.85
CA PRO A 219 5.96 -9.86 22.65
C PRO A 219 5.28 -11.20 22.34
N ARG A 220 5.09 -11.47 21.06
CA ARG A 220 4.64 -12.79 20.59
C ARG A 220 5.78 -13.79 20.68
N ALA A 221 5.49 -14.98 21.13
CA ALA A 221 6.45 -16.10 21.13
C ALA A 221 6.69 -16.63 19.72
#